data_fd69cc4e78849cb8c7b591b79910df0c
#
_entry.id   fd69cc4e78849cb8c7b591b79910df0c
#
_cell.length_a   1.000
_cell.length_b   1.000
_cell.length_c   1.000
_cell.angle_alpha   90.00
_cell.angle_beta   90.00
_cell.angle_gamma   90.00
#
_symmetry.space_group_name_H-M   'P 1'
#
loop_
_entity.id
_entity.type
_entity.pdbx_description
1 polymer ?
#
loop_
_entity_poly.entity_id
_entity_poly.type
_entity_poly.pdbx_seq_one_letter_code
_entity_poly.pdbx_strand_id
1 'polypeptide(L)'
;MKIAIYGRPVNNNQLSLTESLIKHLTDTGCSIRIHSPYKKFLTDNLKKEFNTGSFDSYEDIKSGTDFLFSIGGDGTLLDTVFLVKDSNIPVVGINAGRLGFLSSISKENLEIALSSLAKGHYSLDARTLLRLEANHPIFEGENIALNEFTLHKKETSSMITIHTYLNGEDRKSVV
;
A
#
# COMPACT_ATOMS: atom_id res chain seq x y z
N MET A 1 13.11 15.23 -3.01
CA MET A 1 12.07 14.22 -3.37
C MET A 1 10.76 14.58 -2.71
N LYS A 2 9.65 14.20 -3.33
CA LYS A 2 8.27 14.35 -2.78
C LYS A 2 7.75 12.96 -2.41
N ILE A 3 7.52 12.74 -1.15
CA ILE A 3 7.18 11.43 -0.58
C ILE A 3 5.77 11.47 0.01
N ALA A 4 4.94 10.50 -0.38
CA ALA A 4 3.69 10.20 0.30
C ALA A 4 3.92 9.05 1.29
N ILE A 5 3.32 9.12 2.47
CA ILE A 5 3.42 8.08 3.51
C ILE A 5 2.03 7.57 3.83
N TYR A 6 1.85 6.27 3.71
CA TYR A 6 0.64 5.55 4.08
C TYR A 6 0.92 4.53 5.18
N GLY A 7 0.02 4.41 6.14
CA GLY A 7 0.02 3.38 7.16
C GLY A 7 -1.38 3.17 7.72
N ARG A 8 -1.62 2.01 8.29
CA ARG A 8 -2.85 1.74 9.05
C ARG A 8 -2.67 2.15 10.51
N PRO A 9 -3.66 2.79 11.15
CA PRO A 9 -3.59 3.17 12.57
C PRO A 9 -3.85 1.95 13.49
N VAL A 10 -2.95 0.95 13.51
CA VAL A 10 -3.25 -0.36 14.11
C VAL A 10 -2.45 -0.69 15.37
N ASN A 11 -1.18 -0.31 15.49
CA ASN A 11 -0.40 -0.63 16.69
C ASN A 11 0.79 0.31 16.93
N ASN A 12 1.28 0.34 18.16
CA ASN A 12 2.34 1.24 18.61
C ASN A 12 3.74 0.87 18.08
N ASN A 13 3.94 -0.34 17.55
CA ASN A 13 5.26 -0.77 17.04
C ASN A 13 5.69 0.03 15.80
N GLN A 14 4.73 0.63 15.11
CA GLN A 14 4.98 1.47 13.92
C GLN A 14 5.41 2.89 14.29
N LEU A 15 5.08 3.38 15.49
CA LEU A 15 5.25 4.79 15.87
C LEU A 15 6.69 5.23 15.81
N SER A 16 7.60 4.52 16.50
CA SER A 16 9.02 4.86 16.54
C SER A 16 9.70 4.77 15.16
N LEU A 17 9.32 3.77 14.37
CA LEU A 17 9.81 3.58 13.02
C LEU A 17 9.39 4.75 12.12
N THR A 18 8.10 5.10 12.15
CA THR A 18 7.55 6.19 11.34
C THR A 18 8.12 7.54 11.77
N GLU A 19 8.28 7.78 13.06
CA GLU A 19 8.90 9.01 13.56
C GLU A 19 10.35 9.16 13.07
N SER A 20 11.14 8.07 13.17
CA SER A 20 12.52 8.06 12.66
C SER A 20 12.58 8.28 11.15
N LEU A 21 11.67 7.67 10.41
CA LEU A 21 11.54 7.86 8.95
C LEU A 21 11.21 9.31 8.60
N ILE A 22 10.19 9.89 9.22
CA ILE A 22 9.77 11.28 8.96
C ILE A 22 10.93 12.23 9.28
N LYS A 23 11.63 12.02 10.40
CA LYS A 23 12.79 12.82 10.77
C LYS A 23 13.87 12.74 9.70
N HIS A 24 14.29 11.55 9.30
CA HIS A 24 15.32 11.34 8.27
C HIS A 24 14.95 12.02 6.94
N LEU A 25 13.70 11.84 6.48
CA LEU A 25 13.20 12.46 5.25
C LEU A 25 13.17 14.00 5.35
N THR A 26 12.81 14.54 6.51
CA THR A 26 12.82 15.99 6.75
C THR A 26 14.26 16.53 6.74
N ASP A 27 15.18 15.88 7.44
CA ASP A 27 16.58 16.27 7.54
C ASP A 27 17.29 16.23 6.16
N THR A 28 16.82 15.37 5.26
CA THR A 28 17.31 15.27 3.86
C THR A 28 16.57 16.19 2.89
N GLY A 29 15.68 17.07 3.37
CA GLY A 29 14.99 18.06 2.55
C GLY A 29 13.87 17.50 1.67
N CYS A 30 13.31 16.34 2.01
CA CYS A 30 12.17 15.79 1.30
C CYS A 30 10.88 16.54 1.67
N SER A 31 10.02 16.77 0.67
CA SER A 31 8.64 17.20 0.89
C SER A 31 7.78 15.99 1.23
N ILE A 32 7.10 16.01 2.38
CA ILE A 32 6.36 14.87 2.91
C ILE A 32 4.87 15.19 2.96
N ARG A 33 4.05 14.25 2.47
CA ARG A 33 2.60 14.20 2.72
C ARG A 33 2.28 12.90 3.43
N ILE A 34 1.43 12.93 4.45
CA ILE A 34 1.02 11.74 5.19
C ILE A 34 -0.49 11.56 5.01
N HIS A 35 -0.94 10.34 4.79
CA HIS A 35 -2.36 9.99 4.74
C HIS A 35 -3.07 10.49 6.00
N SER A 36 -4.14 11.29 5.84
CA SER A 36 -4.74 12.06 6.94
C SER A 36 -5.11 11.22 8.17
N PRO A 37 -5.77 10.05 8.04
CA PRO A 37 -6.05 9.17 9.19
C PRO A 37 -4.79 8.69 9.89
N TYR A 38 -3.73 8.39 9.14
CA TYR A 38 -2.46 7.94 9.70
C TYR A 38 -1.71 9.08 10.37
N LYS A 39 -1.71 10.27 9.79
CA LYS A 39 -1.13 11.49 10.41
C LYS A 39 -1.78 11.79 11.75
N LYS A 40 -3.12 11.74 11.80
CA LYS A 40 -3.86 11.91 13.05
C LYS A 40 -3.46 10.88 14.10
N PHE A 41 -3.40 9.60 13.72
CA PHE A 41 -2.96 8.53 14.62
C PHE A 41 -1.55 8.78 15.18
N LEU A 42 -0.59 9.21 14.34
CA LEU A 42 0.77 9.55 14.78
C LEU A 42 0.77 10.73 15.76
N THR A 43 0.07 11.82 15.44
CA THR A 43 -0.04 13.00 16.29
C THR A 43 -0.65 12.65 17.66
N ASP A 44 -1.74 11.89 17.67
CA ASP A 44 -2.46 11.53 18.89
C ASP A 44 -1.63 10.64 19.82
N ASN A 45 -0.82 9.72 19.28
CA ASN A 45 -0.03 8.77 20.07
C ASN A 45 1.35 9.30 20.46
N LEU A 46 2.02 10.04 19.58
CA LEU A 46 3.33 10.62 19.84
C LEU A 46 3.28 11.98 20.57
N LYS A 47 2.07 12.56 20.70
CA LYS A 47 1.86 13.90 21.27
C LYS A 47 2.74 14.97 20.62
N LYS A 48 2.90 14.86 19.30
CA LYS A 48 3.80 15.68 18.49
C LYS A 48 3.14 16.05 17.18
N GLU A 49 3.24 17.35 16.83
CA GLU A 49 2.82 17.82 15.51
C GLU A 49 3.91 17.56 14.47
N PHE A 50 3.47 17.16 13.28
CA PHE A 50 4.33 16.96 12.12
C PHE A 50 4.11 18.07 11.10
N ASN A 51 5.15 18.88 10.87
CA ASN A 51 5.12 19.92 9.83
C ASN A 51 5.22 19.27 8.43
N THR A 52 4.18 18.54 8.06
CA THR A 52 4.05 17.83 6.79
C THR A 52 2.70 18.13 6.17
N GLY A 53 2.59 17.99 4.85
CA GLY A 53 1.28 17.98 4.19
C GLY A 53 0.47 16.74 4.56
N SER A 54 -0.75 16.68 4.07
CA SER A 54 -1.60 15.50 4.16
C SER A 54 -2.21 15.18 2.79
N PHE A 55 -2.76 13.96 2.66
CA PHE A 55 -3.52 13.52 1.50
C PHE A 55 -4.57 12.50 1.94
N ASP A 56 -5.64 12.35 1.17
CA ASP A 56 -6.74 11.43 1.45
C ASP A 56 -7.03 10.48 0.30
N SER A 57 -6.65 10.85 -0.91
CA SER A 57 -7.04 10.13 -2.12
C SER A 57 -5.92 10.05 -3.18
N TYR A 58 -6.18 9.23 -4.20
CA TYR A 58 -5.39 9.18 -5.42
C TYR A 58 -5.20 10.56 -6.05
N GLU A 59 -6.26 11.38 -6.11
CA GLU A 59 -6.23 12.70 -6.74
C GLU A 59 -5.20 13.64 -6.11
N ASP A 60 -4.96 13.49 -4.80
CA ASP A 60 -4.03 14.34 -4.06
C ASP A 60 -2.56 14.04 -4.36
N ILE A 61 -2.26 12.80 -4.77
CA ILE A 61 -0.88 12.32 -4.94
C ILE A 61 -0.51 11.90 -6.36
N LYS A 62 -1.49 11.68 -7.26
CA LYS A 62 -1.27 11.18 -8.62
C LYS A 62 -0.28 11.99 -9.45
N SER A 63 -0.07 13.26 -9.11
CA SER A 63 0.91 14.11 -9.76
C SER A 63 1.88 14.71 -8.76
N GLY A 64 3.17 14.65 -9.11
CA GLY A 64 4.21 15.30 -8.33
C GLY A 64 4.58 14.56 -7.04
N THR A 65 4.30 13.28 -6.92
CA THR A 65 4.80 12.37 -5.89
C THR A 65 5.82 11.44 -6.52
N ASP A 66 7.02 11.38 -5.95
CA ASP A 66 8.09 10.55 -6.48
C ASP A 66 7.98 9.11 -5.97
N PHE A 67 7.56 8.92 -4.72
CA PHE A 67 7.36 7.59 -4.09
C PHE A 67 6.23 7.62 -3.08
N LEU A 68 5.52 6.48 -2.95
CA LEU A 68 4.63 6.21 -1.83
C LEU A 68 5.28 5.19 -0.89
N PHE A 69 5.47 5.56 0.37
CA PHE A 69 5.99 4.67 1.41
C PHE A 69 4.82 4.04 2.18
N SER A 70 4.74 2.72 2.14
CA SER A 70 3.75 1.93 2.87
C SER A 70 4.37 1.41 4.16
N ILE A 71 3.87 1.87 5.31
CA ILE A 71 4.38 1.49 6.65
C ILE A 71 3.48 0.40 7.24
N GLY A 72 3.95 -0.83 7.23
CA GLY A 72 3.18 -1.97 7.75
C GLY A 72 3.58 -3.28 7.12
N GLY A 73 2.68 -4.26 7.13
CA GLY A 73 2.86 -5.52 6.41
C GLY A 73 2.26 -5.50 5.01
N ASP A 74 2.16 -6.68 4.40
CA ASP A 74 1.64 -6.86 3.04
C ASP A 74 0.22 -6.31 2.86
N GLY A 75 -0.67 -6.50 3.85
CA GLY A 75 -2.02 -5.95 3.78
C GLY A 75 -2.06 -4.42 3.70
N THR A 76 -1.12 -3.72 4.35
CA THR A 76 -0.99 -2.26 4.26
C THR A 76 -0.48 -1.85 2.88
N LEU A 77 0.43 -2.63 2.30
CA LEU A 77 0.91 -2.38 0.95
C LEU A 77 -0.20 -2.60 -0.08
N LEU A 78 -1.02 -3.63 0.08
CA LEU A 78 -2.17 -3.89 -0.81
C LEU A 78 -3.16 -2.71 -0.84
N ASP A 79 -3.39 -2.03 0.28
CA ASP A 79 -4.25 -0.84 0.31
C ASP A 79 -3.72 0.27 -0.60
N THR A 80 -2.40 0.38 -0.75
CA THR A 80 -1.80 1.45 -1.57
C THR A 80 -2.15 1.35 -3.05
N VAL A 81 -2.60 0.19 -3.51
CA VAL A 81 -3.06 -0.01 -4.90
C VAL A 81 -4.16 0.99 -5.26
N PHE A 82 -5.08 1.26 -4.33
CA PHE A 82 -6.16 2.23 -4.52
C PHE A 82 -5.70 3.69 -4.48
N LEU A 83 -4.52 3.93 -3.90
CA LEU A 83 -3.91 5.26 -3.82
C LEU A 83 -3.01 5.57 -5.02
N VAL A 84 -2.36 4.57 -5.60
CA VAL A 84 -1.45 4.79 -6.74
C VAL A 84 -2.09 4.48 -8.09
N LYS A 85 -3.00 3.51 -8.17
CA LYS A 85 -3.70 3.10 -9.40
C LYS A 85 -2.75 3.03 -10.61
N ASP A 86 -3.00 3.84 -11.63
CA ASP A 86 -2.26 3.96 -12.89
C ASP A 86 -1.28 5.15 -12.92
N SER A 87 -1.02 5.80 -11.79
CA SER A 87 -0.11 6.96 -11.72
C SER A 87 1.36 6.62 -11.95
N ASN A 88 1.73 5.34 -11.95
CA ASN A 88 3.11 4.87 -11.98
C ASN A 88 3.98 5.36 -10.80
N ILE A 89 3.37 5.78 -9.69
CA ILE A 89 4.11 6.11 -8.47
C ILE A 89 4.68 4.82 -7.88
N PRO A 90 6.00 4.67 -7.76
CA PRO A 90 6.59 3.51 -7.12
C PRO A 90 6.21 3.41 -5.65
N VAL A 91 5.83 2.20 -5.21
CA VAL A 91 5.51 1.92 -3.81
C VAL A 91 6.70 1.26 -3.13
N VAL A 92 7.08 1.80 -1.97
CA VAL A 92 8.16 1.27 -1.13
C VAL A 92 7.55 0.67 0.13
N GLY A 93 7.61 -0.67 0.26
CA GLY A 93 7.08 -1.38 1.43
C GLY A 93 8.08 -1.42 2.58
N ILE A 94 7.77 -0.77 3.70
CA ILE A 94 8.57 -0.76 4.92
C ILE A 94 7.85 -1.59 5.97
N ASN A 95 8.46 -2.69 6.38
CA ASN A 95 7.88 -3.62 7.32
C ASN A 95 8.08 -3.14 8.76
N ALA A 96 6.98 -3.00 9.48
CA ALA A 96 6.97 -2.61 10.88
C ALA A 96 6.80 -3.80 11.85
N GLY A 97 6.87 -5.02 11.34
CA GLY A 97 6.65 -6.25 12.12
C GLY A 97 7.30 -7.47 11.49
N ARG A 98 6.52 -8.52 11.27
CA ARG A 98 7.03 -9.74 10.60
C ARG A 98 7.20 -9.48 9.11
N LEU A 99 8.36 -9.86 8.57
CA LEU A 99 8.67 -9.74 7.13
C LEU A 99 7.59 -10.46 6.30
N GLY A 100 7.07 -9.75 5.30
CA GLY A 100 6.11 -10.27 4.35
C GLY A 100 6.74 -10.58 3.00
N PHE A 101 5.90 -10.89 2.02
CA PHE A 101 6.32 -11.13 0.63
C PHE A 101 6.42 -9.84 -0.19
N LEU A 102 5.67 -8.81 0.19
CA LEU A 102 5.59 -7.52 -0.52
C LEU A 102 6.37 -6.42 0.19
N SER A 103 6.24 -6.33 1.52
CA SER A 103 6.97 -5.34 2.34
C SER A 103 8.33 -5.90 2.74
N SER A 104 9.38 -5.54 2.00
CA SER A 104 10.70 -6.17 2.10
C SER A 104 11.74 -5.39 2.91
N ILE A 105 11.52 -4.10 3.18
CA ILE A 105 12.46 -3.28 3.94
C ILE A 105 12.16 -3.40 5.42
N SER A 106 13.07 -4.01 6.18
CA SER A 106 12.97 -4.09 7.63
C SER A 106 13.45 -2.79 8.29
N LYS A 107 13.10 -2.62 9.58
CA LYS A 107 13.55 -1.46 10.38
C LYS A 107 15.07 -1.31 10.39
N GLU A 108 15.79 -2.42 10.47
CA GLU A 108 17.26 -2.45 10.54
C GLU A 108 17.91 -1.99 9.24
N ASN A 109 17.25 -2.24 8.12
CA ASN A 109 17.75 -1.90 6.78
C ASN A 109 17.25 -0.54 6.26
N LEU A 110 16.44 0.17 7.04
CA LEU A 110 15.77 1.39 6.60
C LEU A 110 16.76 2.47 6.13
N GLU A 111 17.79 2.77 6.91
CA GLU A 111 18.77 3.82 6.58
C GLU A 111 19.54 3.49 5.29
N ILE A 112 19.94 2.22 5.13
CA ILE A 112 20.62 1.75 3.91
C ILE A 112 19.70 1.89 2.70
N ALA A 113 18.44 1.48 2.85
CA ALA A 113 17.44 1.58 1.79
C ALA A 113 17.16 3.04 1.39
N LEU A 114 17.02 3.95 2.35
CA LEU A 114 16.80 5.38 2.09
C LEU A 114 18.00 6.02 1.40
N SER A 115 19.24 5.67 1.83
CA SER A 115 20.46 6.13 1.18
C SER A 115 20.57 5.64 -0.26
N SER A 116 20.22 4.37 -0.52
CA SER A 116 20.20 3.79 -1.87
C SER A 116 19.16 4.44 -2.75
N LEU A 117 17.96 4.65 -2.23
CA LEU A 117 16.88 5.32 -2.94
C LEU A 117 17.27 6.75 -3.34
N ALA A 118 17.88 7.51 -2.42
CA ALA A 118 18.34 8.88 -2.69
C ALA A 118 19.40 8.95 -3.78
N LYS A 119 20.21 7.90 -3.94
CA LYS A 119 21.24 7.78 -4.99
C LYS A 119 20.70 7.20 -6.30
N GLY A 120 19.41 6.85 -6.38
CA GLY A 120 18.84 6.17 -7.54
C GLY A 120 19.24 4.70 -7.66
N HIS A 121 19.81 4.09 -6.62
CA HIS A 121 20.22 2.69 -6.60
C HIS A 121 19.06 1.79 -6.16
N TYR A 122 18.09 1.59 -7.04
CA TYR A 122 16.95 0.69 -6.84
C TYR A 122 16.50 0.09 -8.18
N SER A 123 15.77 -0.99 -8.12
CA SER A 123 15.06 -1.57 -9.26
C SER A 123 13.56 -1.53 -9.03
N LEU A 124 12.80 -1.40 -10.10
CA LEU A 124 11.33 -1.45 -10.06
C LEU A 124 10.86 -2.87 -10.35
N ASP A 125 9.99 -3.39 -9.50
CA ASP A 125 9.24 -4.62 -9.73
C ASP A 125 7.85 -4.25 -10.27
N ALA A 126 7.66 -4.38 -11.56
CA ALA A 126 6.38 -4.06 -12.21
C ALA A 126 5.36 -5.17 -11.93
N ARG A 127 4.23 -4.80 -11.36
CA ARG A 127 3.14 -5.71 -11.00
C ARG A 127 1.90 -5.43 -11.84
N THR A 128 1.30 -6.51 -12.36
CA THR A 128 0.03 -6.43 -13.08
C THR A 128 -1.14 -6.36 -12.10
N LEU A 129 -2.07 -5.46 -12.34
CA LEU A 129 -3.34 -5.40 -11.61
C LEU A 129 -4.40 -6.23 -12.34
N LEU A 130 -5.26 -6.86 -11.56
CA LEU A 130 -6.49 -7.49 -12.03
C LEU A 130 -7.63 -6.48 -11.95
N ARG A 131 -8.50 -6.48 -12.96
CA ARG A 131 -9.79 -5.76 -12.91
C ARG A 131 -10.92 -6.75 -12.96
N LEU A 132 -11.86 -6.63 -12.03
CA LEU A 132 -13.10 -7.39 -12.03
C LEU A 132 -14.20 -6.61 -12.75
N GLU A 133 -14.82 -7.23 -13.75
CA GLU A 133 -16.03 -6.75 -14.39
C GLU A 133 -17.18 -7.70 -14.03
N ALA A 134 -18.32 -7.16 -13.65
CA ALA A 134 -19.48 -7.93 -13.26
C ALA A 134 -20.76 -7.31 -13.82
N ASN A 135 -21.79 -8.14 -14.05
CA ASN A 135 -23.10 -7.69 -14.56
C ASN A 135 -23.83 -6.75 -13.59
N HIS A 136 -23.45 -6.80 -12.30
CA HIS A 136 -23.95 -5.93 -11.24
C HIS A 136 -22.79 -5.39 -10.43
N PRO A 137 -22.88 -4.17 -9.88
CA PRO A 137 -21.87 -3.65 -8.96
C PRO A 137 -21.70 -4.59 -7.76
N ILE A 138 -20.49 -5.12 -7.57
CA ILE A 138 -20.18 -6.02 -6.45
C ILE A 138 -19.45 -5.24 -5.34
N PHE A 139 -18.66 -4.25 -5.72
CA PHE A 139 -17.90 -3.42 -4.81
C PHE A 139 -18.36 -1.96 -4.87
N GLU A 140 -18.42 -1.31 -3.70
CA GLU A 140 -18.58 0.14 -3.61
C GLU A 140 -17.23 0.80 -3.86
N GLY A 141 -16.87 1.03 -5.12
CA GLY A 141 -15.62 1.69 -5.48
C GLY A 141 -14.82 0.98 -6.55
N GLU A 142 -13.52 0.91 -6.38
CA GLU A 142 -12.61 0.35 -7.37
C GLU A 142 -12.64 -1.19 -7.36
N ASN A 143 -12.78 -1.77 -8.52
CA ASN A 143 -12.82 -3.22 -8.73
C ASN A 143 -11.47 -3.76 -9.26
N ILE A 144 -10.39 -3.34 -8.61
CA ILE A 144 -9.03 -3.76 -8.94
C ILE A 144 -8.40 -4.53 -7.78
N ALA A 145 -7.47 -5.43 -8.09
CA ALA A 145 -6.67 -6.15 -7.10
C ALA A 145 -5.25 -6.34 -7.61
N LEU A 146 -4.28 -6.39 -6.69
CA LEU A 146 -2.88 -6.65 -7.04
C LEU A 146 -2.62 -8.15 -7.28
N ASN A 147 -3.14 -9.02 -6.41
CA ASN A 147 -2.81 -10.44 -6.44
C ASN A 147 -3.96 -11.29 -6.99
N GLU A 148 -5.17 -11.16 -6.41
CA GLU A 148 -6.26 -12.10 -6.67
C GLU A 148 -7.63 -11.50 -6.37
N PHE A 149 -8.65 -12.09 -7.00
CA PHE A 149 -10.03 -12.02 -6.55
C PHE A 149 -10.43 -13.39 -6.02
N THR A 150 -11.09 -13.41 -4.88
CA THR A 150 -11.51 -14.64 -4.23
C THR A 150 -13.04 -14.73 -4.17
N LEU A 151 -13.58 -15.88 -4.54
CA LEU A 151 -14.99 -16.21 -4.41
C LEU A 151 -15.16 -17.22 -3.28
N HIS A 152 -15.96 -16.86 -2.27
CA HIS A 152 -16.31 -17.75 -1.17
C HIS A 152 -17.81 -17.95 -1.10
N LYS A 153 -18.25 -19.20 -0.85
CA LYS A 153 -19.64 -19.45 -0.50
C LYS A 153 -19.96 -18.84 0.86
N LYS A 154 -21.14 -18.24 0.98
CA LYS A 154 -21.57 -17.59 2.22
C LYS A 154 -21.99 -18.61 3.29
N GLU A 155 -22.61 -19.71 2.88
CA GLU A 155 -23.16 -20.73 3.78
C GLU A 155 -22.40 -22.04 3.64
N THR A 156 -22.11 -22.70 4.77
CA THR A 156 -21.32 -23.93 4.81
C THR A 156 -22.05 -25.15 4.28
N SER A 157 -23.39 -25.14 4.33
CA SER A 157 -24.26 -26.28 3.98
C SER A 157 -24.68 -26.33 2.51
N SER A 158 -24.48 -25.25 1.74
CA SER A 158 -24.88 -25.22 0.32
C SER A 158 -23.69 -25.55 -0.58
N MET A 159 -23.98 -26.25 -1.68
CA MET A 159 -23.03 -26.43 -2.78
C MET A 159 -23.17 -25.27 -3.75
N ILE A 160 -22.06 -24.76 -4.27
CA ILE A 160 -22.02 -23.79 -5.36
C ILE A 160 -21.22 -24.35 -6.51
N THR A 161 -21.64 -24.09 -7.73
CA THR A 161 -20.90 -24.47 -8.94
C THR A 161 -20.29 -23.20 -9.53
N ILE A 162 -18.99 -23.23 -9.76
CA ILE A 162 -18.25 -22.14 -10.39
C ILE A 162 -17.66 -22.68 -11.70
N HIS A 163 -18.11 -22.12 -12.82
CA HIS A 163 -17.52 -22.39 -14.14
C HIS A 163 -16.46 -21.34 -14.43
N THR A 164 -15.23 -21.79 -14.67
CA THR A 164 -14.10 -20.90 -14.92
C THR A 164 -13.63 -21.06 -16.36
N TYR A 165 -13.58 -19.96 -17.09
CA TYR A 165 -13.08 -19.89 -18.46
C TYR A 165 -11.86 -18.99 -18.50
N LEU A 166 -10.81 -19.42 -19.21
CA LEU A 166 -9.63 -18.61 -19.49
C LEU A 166 -9.54 -18.41 -21.02
N ASN A 167 -9.65 -17.18 -21.47
CA ASN A 167 -9.69 -16.85 -22.91
C ASN A 167 -10.75 -17.64 -23.69
N GLY A 168 -11.91 -17.90 -23.07
CA GLY A 168 -13.00 -18.64 -23.67
C GLY A 168 -12.91 -20.17 -23.55
N GLU A 169 -11.81 -20.71 -23.04
CA GLU A 169 -11.63 -22.14 -22.80
C GLU A 169 -12.04 -22.50 -21.37
N ASP A 170 -12.90 -23.54 -21.24
CA ASP A 170 -13.27 -24.09 -19.93
C ASP A 170 -12.03 -24.67 -19.23
N ARG A 171 -11.73 -24.18 -18.05
CA ARG A 171 -10.58 -24.65 -17.28
C ARG A 171 -10.93 -25.62 -16.19
N LYS A 172 -11.94 -25.35 -15.41
CA LYS A 172 -12.43 -26.28 -14.38
C LYS A 172 -13.71 -25.74 -13.76
N SER A 173 -14.69 -26.63 -13.54
CA SER A 173 -15.81 -26.39 -12.66
C SER A 173 -15.48 -26.93 -11.27
N VAL A 174 -15.58 -26.09 -10.23
CA VAL A 174 -15.43 -26.52 -8.83
C VAL A 174 -16.81 -26.53 -8.21
N VAL A 175 -17.17 -27.65 -7.61
CA VAL A 175 -18.45 -27.86 -6.91
C VAL A 175 -18.21 -27.84 -5.42
#